data_a2376f58a6b99d7c3034c45dcdc80e29
#
_entry.id   a2376f58a6b99d7c3034c45dcdc80e29
#
_cell.length_a   1.000
_cell.length_b   1.000
_cell.length_c   1.000
_cell.angle_alpha   90.00
_cell.angle_beta   90.00
_cell.angle_gamma   90.00
#
_symmetry.space_group_name_H-M   'P 1'
#
loop_
_entity.id
_entity.type
_entity.pdbx_description
1 polymer ?
#
loop_
_entity_poly.entity_id
_entity_poly.type
_entity_poly.pdbx_seq_one_letter_code
_entity_poly.pdbx_strand_id
1 'polypeptide(L)'
;MRKHVLLAGFIGLLATSLEAGAFEEYKQQQAAGVKKEGKNFVQHKAAEEAAFKKYQEDINRAYSDYKKEVSLYWEEPRMSTKKEWVSYAKDKKTRTAVDFEAETITIETLAKSAKDAVSMLQVSLAKVVTETVAQAEKADALIQNIAKIDAESNAVEPKKPNNDPLLSSTVFAKVPTMEMVKKYVGDKVNKKSVVSSRSKINDVKVYSVTVKLPRNSMQKRSKVYMSEVQKNAKRWDLPMPLIFAIMHTESNFNPMAKSHIPAYGLMQLVPWSGGQDSYNFVYKKKRKPSASYLYDAQNNIELGSAYLHLQYYKYMKKIKNPTSRLYCTIAAYNTGAGNVAYAWLGNYNIYKATDKINMMTPDEVYDHLIAHLKYDEARHYLKKVNKKMDQYHKLYGDI
;
A
#
# COMPACT_ATOMS: atom_id res chain seq x y z
N MET A 1 36.88 6.65 2.45
CA MET A 1 35.51 6.54 2.95
C MET A 1 34.58 7.34 2.07
N ARG A 2 34.28 6.89 0.87
CA ARG A 2 33.24 7.46 -0.02
C ARG A 2 33.04 6.48 -1.17
N LYS A 3 32.13 5.49 -1.06
CA LYS A 3 31.77 4.63 -2.23
C LYS A 3 30.65 3.61 -1.95
N HIS A 4 29.66 3.88 -1.11
CA HIS A 4 28.54 2.97 -0.88
C HIS A 4 27.18 3.66 -0.96
N VAL A 5 26.89 4.35 -2.07
CA VAL A 5 25.65 5.16 -2.14
C VAL A 5 24.93 5.02 -3.49
N LEU A 6 25.01 3.93 -4.19
CA LEU A 6 24.37 3.83 -5.52
C LEU A 6 23.46 2.60 -5.74
N LEU A 7 22.93 2.00 -4.68
CA LEU A 7 22.17 0.76 -4.87
C LEU A 7 20.67 0.83 -4.56
N ALA A 8 20.14 1.98 -4.32
CA ALA A 8 18.91 2.05 -3.55
C ALA A 8 17.69 2.67 -4.25
N GLY A 9 17.59 2.71 -5.51
CA GLY A 9 16.51 3.48 -6.14
C GLY A 9 15.63 2.76 -7.16
N PHE A 10 15.63 1.43 -7.24
CA PHE A 10 15.20 0.87 -8.52
C PHE A 10 14.19 -0.29 -8.52
N ILE A 11 13.63 -0.66 -7.42
CA ILE A 11 12.63 -1.74 -7.39
C ILE A 11 11.18 -1.23 -7.37
N GLY A 12 10.94 0.05 -7.61
CA GLY A 12 9.60 0.59 -7.89
C GLY A 12 9.02 0.17 -9.25
N LEU A 13 9.76 -0.62 -10.02
CA LEU A 13 9.45 -1.00 -11.40
C LEU A 13 8.46 -2.15 -11.55
N LEU A 14 8.01 -2.78 -10.49
CA LEU A 14 7.23 -4.02 -10.56
C LEU A 14 5.76 -3.86 -10.18
N ALA A 15 5.23 -2.65 -10.22
CA ALA A 15 3.83 -2.41 -9.87
C ALA A 15 2.84 -2.63 -11.02
N THR A 16 3.29 -2.87 -12.22
CA THR A 16 2.42 -3.21 -13.35
C THR A 16 2.85 -4.54 -13.95
N SER A 17 1.89 -5.37 -14.28
CA SER A 17 2.00 -6.64 -14.98
C SER A 17 2.95 -6.53 -16.17
N LEU A 18 4.25 -6.75 -15.96
CA LEU A 18 5.19 -6.77 -17.07
C LEU A 18 6.37 -7.69 -16.79
N GLU A 19 6.41 -8.69 -17.61
CA GLU A 19 7.51 -9.29 -18.36
C GLU A 19 8.91 -9.15 -17.74
N ALA A 20 9.59 -10.28 -17.68
CA ALA A 20 11.01 -10.42 -17.42
C ALA A 20 11.91 -9.41 -18.19
N GLY A 21 11.40 -8.79 -19.24
CA GLY A 21 12.08 -7.83 -20.07
C GLY A 21 12.47 -6.50 -19.40
N ALA A 22 11.60 -5.90 -18.57
CA ALA A 22 11.91 -4.62 -17.91
C ALA A 22 13.00 -4.76 -16.83
N PHE A 23 13.09 -5.94 -16.22
CA PHE A 23 14.15 -6.27 -15.27
C PHE A 23 15.48 -6.58 -15.97
N GLU A 24 15.45 -7.21 -17.14
CA GLU A 24 16.64 -7.44 -17.97
C GLU A 24 17.20 -6.12 -18.55
N GLU A 25 16.35 -5.20 -18.99
CA GLU A 25 16.80 -3.87 -19.42
C GLU A 25 17.48 -3.10 -18.28
N TYR A 26 16.98 -3.21 -17.06
CA TYR A 26 17.62 -2.66 -15.86
C TYR A 26 19.01 -3.25 -15.60
N LYS A 27 19.18 -4.57 -15.77
CA LYS A 27 20.48 -5.24 -15.64
C LYS A 27 21.51 -4.71 -16.62
N GLN A 28 21.13 -4.58 -17.89
CA GLN A 28 22.04 -4.12 -18.95
C GLN A 28 22.56 -2.70 -18.70
N GLN A 29 21.77 -1.83 -18.13
CA GLN A 29 22.12 -0.43 -17.90
C GLN A 29 22.97 -0.22 -16.65
N GLN A 30 22.78 -0.99 -15.61
CA GLN A 30 23.67 -1.00 -14.44
C GLN A 30 25.05 -1.57 -14.80
N ALA A 31 25.11 -2.55 -15.68
CA ALA A 31 26.37 -3.11 -16.18
C ALA A 31 27.22 -2.09 -16.98
N ALA A 32 26.59 -1.16 -17.68
CA ALA A 32 27.28 -0.11 -18.43
C ALA A 32 27.90 0.99 -17.53
N GLY A 33 27.39 1.16 -16.29
CA GLY A 33 27.88 2.16 -15.33
C GLY A 33 28.99 1.70 -14.40
N VAL A 34 29.28 0.40 -14.32
CA VAL A 34 30.14 -0.19 -13.27
C VAL A 34 31.23 -1.07 -13.88
N LYS A 35 31.98 -0.54 -14.82
CA LYS A 35 33.12 -1.27 -15.42
C LYS A 35 34.36 -1.45 -14.53
N LYS A 36 34.33 -1.13 -13.23
CA LYS A 36 35.53 -1.12 -12.36
C LYS A 36 35.43 -1.68 -10.94
N GLU A 37 34.33 -2.25 -10.52
CA GLU A 37 34.27 -2.95 -9.21
C GLU A 37 33.76 -4.38 -9.37
N GLY A 38 34.71 -5.23 -9.36
CA GLY A 38 34.83 -6.63 -9.62
C GLY A 38 33.70 -7.62 -9.31
N LYS A 39 33.96 -8.84 -9.72
CA LYS A 39 33.14 -10.06 -9.64
C LYS A 39 32.26 -10.19 -8.37
N ASN A 40 32.73 -9.73 -7.22
CA ASN A 40 31.99 -9.80 -5.93
C ASN A 40 30.72 -8.94 -5.90
N PHE A 41 30.71 -7.75 -6.54
CA PHE A 41 29.54 -6.88 -6.59
C PHE A 41 28.46 -7.46 -7.50
N VAL A 42 28.86 -7.99 -8.66
CA VAL A 42 27.94 -8.64 -9.61
C VAL A 42 27.30 -9.88 -8.98
N GLN A 43 28.09 -10.69 -8.27
CA GLN A 43 27.58 -11.90 -7.57
C GLN A 43 26.61 -11.54 -6.43
N HIS A 44 26.93 -10.52 -5.63
CA HIS A 44 26.04 -10.06 -4.55
C HIS A 44 24.71 -9.52 -5.09
N LYS A 45 24.77 -8.77 -6.19
CA LYS A 45 23.58 -8.26 -6.85
C LYS A 45 22.72 -9.37 -7.43
N ALA A 46 23.32 -10.33 -8.12
CA ALA A 46 22.62 -11.49 -8.65
C ALA A 46 21.96 -12.33 -7.54
N ALA A 47 22.61 -12.47 -6.38
CA ALA A 47 22.05 -13.15 -5.22
C ALA A 47 20.85 -12.39 -4.61
N GLU A 48 20.92 -11.06 -4.50
CA GLU A 48 19.78 -10.23 -4.05
C GLU A 48 18.60 -10.31 -5.03
N GLU A 49 18.87 -10.30 -6.33
CA GLU A 49 17.85 -10.46 -7.37
C GLU A 49 17.18 -11.83 -7.32
N ALA A 50 17.96 -12.90 -7.18
CA ALA A 50 17.44 -14.25 -7.05
C ALA A 50 16.60 -14.43 -5.77
N ALA A 51 17.05 -13.85 -4.66
CA ALA A 51 16.31 -13.87 -3.41
C ALA A 51 14.99 -13.11 -3.50
N PHE A 52 14.95 -11.96 -4.19
CA PHE A 52 13.72 -11.22 -4.44
C PHE A 52 12.75 -11.98 -5.34
N LYS A 53 13.25 -12.60 -6.41
CA LYS A 53 12.42 -13.42 -7.29
C LYS A 53 11.81 -14.60 -6.52
N LYS A 54 12.60 -15.29 -5.72
CA LYS A 54 12.09 -16.36 -4.85
C LYS A 54 11.01 -15.84 -3.91
N TYR A 55 11.23 -14.71 -3.25
CA TYR A 55 10.25 -14.09 -2.38
C TYR A 55 8.92 -13.80 -3.12
N GLN A 56 8.99 -13.26 -4.34
CA GLN A 56 7.79 -13.01 -5.15
C GLN A 56 7.07 -14.31 -5.52
N GLU A 57 7.79 -15.35 -5.88
CA GLU A 57 7.23 -16.67 -6.19
C GLU A 57 6.53 -17.28 -4.98
N ASP A 58 7.15 -17.20 -3.79
CA ASP A 58 6.58 -17.70 -2.54
C ASP A 58 5.32 -16.92 -2.14
N ILE A 59 5.31 -15.58 -2.26
CA ILE A 59 4.12 -14.74 -2.05
C ILE A 59 3.00 -15.10 -3.03
N ASN A 60 3.31 -15.24 -4.32
CA ASN A 60 2.31 -15.60 -5.33
C ASN A 60 1.73 -17.00 -5.07
N ARG A 61 2.55 -17.94 -4.60
CA ARG A 61 2.08 -19.27 -4.19
C ARG A 61 1.13 -19.17 -3.01
N ALA A 62 1.49 -18.43 -1.95
CA ALA A 62 0.63 -18.22 -0.79
C ALA A 62 -0.74 -17.62 -1.18
N TYR A 63 -0.76 -16.64 -2.10
CA TYR A 63 -1.99 -16.06 -2.65
C TYR A 63 -2.81 -17.10 -3.43
N SER A 64 -2.16 -17.86 -4.32
CA SER A 64 -2.83 -18.87 -5.14
C SER A 64 -3.47 -19.95 -4.26
N ASP A 65 -2.74 -20.45 -3.27
CA ASP A 65 -3.22 -21.50 -2.39
C ASP A 65 -4.35 -21.03 -1.49
N TYR A 66 -4.24 -19.81 -0.95
CA TYR A 66 -5.34 -19.20 -0.19
C TYR A 66 -6.59 -18.97 -1.07
N LYS A 67 -6.41 -18.51 -2.31
CA LYS A 67 -7.51 -18.35 -3.27
C LYS A 67 -8.19 -19.67 -3.59
N LYS A 68 -7.43 -20.75 -3.77
CA LYS A 68 -7.98 -22.11 -3.95
C LYS A 68 -8.80 -22.55 -2.72
N GLU A 69 -8.27 -22.31 -1.50
CA GLU A 69 -8.97 -22.66 -0.26
C GLU A 69 -10.33 -21.94 -0.16
N VAL A 70 -10.39 -20.64 -0.39
CA VAL A 70 -11.65 -19.89 -0.30
C VAL A 70 -12.59 -20.21 -1.47
N SER A 71 -12.05 -20.62 -2.63
CA SER A 71 -12.83 -21.06 -3.79
C SER A 71 -13.64 -22.35 -3.53
N LEU A 72 -13.32 -23.11 -2.48
CA LEU A 72 -14.14 -24.25 -2.07
C LEU A 72 -15.54 -23.81 -1.60
N TYR A 73 -15.65 -22.61 -1.05
CA TYR A 73 -16.87 -22.07 -0.45
C TYR A 73 -17.57 -21.01 -1.31
N TRP A 74 -16.79 -20.23 -2.05
CA TRP A 74 -17.28 -19.06 -2.78
C TRP A 74 -17.09 -19.24 -4.29
N GLU A 75 -18.10 -18.92 -5.07
CA GLU A 75 -18.03 -18.93 -6.53
C GLU A 75 -17.00 -17.91 -7.03
N GLU A 76 -17.07 -16.70 -6.45
CA GLU A 76 -16.12 -15.63 -6.68
C GLU A 76 -15.34 -15.32 -5.40
N PRO A 77 -14.11 -15.84 -5.24
CA PRO A 77 -13.27 -15.51 -4.10
C PRO A 77 -12.80 -14.06 -4.17
N ARG A 78 -13.05 -13.30 -3.11
CA ARG A 78 -12.54 -11.91 -2.97
C ARG A 78 -11.21 -11.92 -2.24
N MET A 79 -10.30 -11.08 -2.71
CA MET A 79 -8.98 -10.89 -2.10
C MET A 79 -8.81 -9.40 -1.76
N SER A 80 -8.08 -9.10 -0.70
CA SER A 80 -7.76 -7.71 -0.37
C SER A 80 -6.95 -7.04 -1.47
N THR A 81 -7.19 -5.75 -1.64
CA THR A 81 -6.49 -4.87 -2.57
C THR A 81 -5.91 -3.65 -1.82
N LYS A 82 -5.34 -2.71 -2.54
CA LYS A 82 -4.90 -1.43 -1.96
C LYS A 82 -6.05 -0.71 -1.22
N LYS A 83 -7.26 -0.75 -1.77
CA LYS A 83 -8.40 0.04 -1.28
C LYS A 83 -9.51 -0.78 -0.65
N GLU A 84 -9.44 -2.08 -0.75
CA GLU A 84 -10.39 -3.00 -0.15
C GLU A 84 -9.65 -3.97 0.77
N TRP A 85 -10.12 -4.08 2.02
CA TRP A 85 -9.67 -5.11 2.95
C TRP A 85 -10.73 -6.19 3.05
N VAL A 86 -10.34 -7.44 2.75
CA VAL A 86 -11.21 -8.61 2.81
C VAL A 86 -10.67 -9.58 3.86
N SER A 87 -11.52 -9.98 4.78
CA SER A 87 -11.22 -11.02 5.76
C SER A 87 -12.24 -12.15 5.71
N TYR A 88 -11.79 -13.36 5.95
CA TYR A 88 -12.61 -14.55 6.05
C TYR A 88 -12.64 -15.07 7.48
N ALA A 89 -13.79 -15.53 7.94
CA ALA A 89 -13.86 -16.30 9.20
C ALA A 89 -12.99 -17.56 9.09
N LYS A 90 -12.65 -18.15 10.25
CA LYS A 90 -11.77 -19.33 10.31
C LYS A 90 -12.30 -20.51 9.47
N ASP A 91 -13.61 -20.70 9.43
CA ASP A 91 -14.28 -21.74 8.64
C ASP A 91 -14.51 -21.36 7.16
N LYS A 92 -14.07 -20.17 6.72
CA LYS A 92 -14.23 -19.61 5.37
C LYS A 92 -15.69 -19.37 4.94
N LYS A 93 -16.69 -19.61 5.78
CA LYS A 93 -18.11 -19.47 5.43
C LYS A 93 -18.67 -18.07 5.61
N THR A 94 -17.94 -17.19 6.28
CA THR A 94 -18.28 -15.76 6.38
C THR A 94 -17.11 -14.93 5.87
N ARG A 95 -17.40 -13.94 5.04
CA ARG A 95 -16.41 -12.95 4.58
C ARG A 95 -16.90 -11.53 4.86
N THR A 96 -15.97 -10.67 5.20
CA THR A 96 -16.18 -9.25 5.38
C THR A 96 -15.27 -8.50 4.41
N ALA A 97 -15.82 -7.56 3.67
CA ALA A 97 -15.09 -6.68 2.77
C ALA A 97 -15.34 -5.22 3.17
N VAL A 98 -14.27 -4.48 3.46
CA VAL A 98 -14.30 -3.05 3.72
C VAL A 98 -13.72 -2.34 2.52
N ASP A 99 -14.57 -1.68 1.75
CA ASP A 99 -14.17 -0.83 0.63
C ASP A 99 -13.98 0.61 1.13
N PHE A 100 -12.74 1.03 1.21
CA PHE A 100 -12.36 2.36 1.71
C PHE A 100 -12.58 3.46 0.66
N GLU A 101 -12.72 3.11 -0.61
CA GLU A 101 -13.03 4.06 -1.70
C GLU A 101 -14.54 4.24 -1.87
N ALA A 102 -15.31 3.15 -1.89
CA ALA A 102 -16.77 3.19 -1.91
C ALA A 102 -17.39 3.51 -0.54
N GLU A 103 -16.58 3.52 0.53
CA GLU A 103 -16.99 3.79 1.91
C GLU A 103 -18.09 2.83 2.39
N THR A 104 -17.90 1.52 2.16
CA THR A 104 -18.86 0.47 2.51
C THR A 104 -18.21 -0.69 3.25
N ILE A 105 -19.00 -1.35 4.10
CA ILE A 105 -18.71 -2.66 4.69
C ILE A 105 -19.72 -3.64 4.13
N THR A 106 -19.27 -4.63 3.39
CA THR A 106 -20.10 -5.74 2.92
C THR A 106 -19.74 -7.00 3.68
N ILE A 107 -20.73 -7.64 4.27
CA ILE A 107 -20.57 -8.91 4.98
C ILE A 107 -21.45 -9.94 4.32
N GLU A 108 -20.89 -11.11 4.05
CA GLU A 108 -21.58 -12.22 3.42
C GLU A 108 -21.34 -13.50 4.22
N THR A 109 -22.37 -14.31 4.38
CA THR A 109 -22.28 -15.59 5.09
C THR A 109 -23.07 -16.69 4.41
N LEU A 110 -22.55 -17.90 4.46
CA LEU A 110 -23.23 -19.12 4.00
C LEU A 110 -24.03 -19.69 5.18
N ALA A 111 -25.35 -19.75 5.06
CA ALA A 111 -26.22 -20.24 6.11
C ALA A 111 -27.42 -21.04 5.55
N LYS A 112 -27.99 -21.92 6.36
CA LYS A 112 -29.20 -22.69 6.03
C LYS A 112 -30.47 -21.87 6.21
N SER A 113 -30.47 -20.93 7.16
CA SER A 113 -31.63 -20.10 7.47
C SER A 113 -31.29 -18.61 7.53
N ALA A 114 -32.26 -17.76 7.24
CA ALA A 114 -32.14 -16.32 7.39
C ALA A 114 -31.92 -15.88 8.85
N LYS A 115 -32.45 -16.64 9.81
CA LYS A 115 -32.29 -16.37 11.25
C LYS A 115 -30.83 -16.53 11.68
N ASP A 116 -30.22 -17.65 11.28
CA ASP A 116 -28.80 -17.93 11.60
C ASP A 116 -27.90 -16.91 10.89
N ALA A 117 -28.21 -16.61 9.61
CA ALA A 117 -27.48 -15.62 8.83
C ALA A 117 -27.47 -14.25 9.51
N VAL A 118 -28.60 -13.72 9.97
CA VAL A 118 -28.67 -12.42 10.68
C VAL A 118 -27.74 -12.42 11.88
N SER A 119 -27.76 -13.48 12.69
CA SER A 119 -26.86 -13.58 13.86
C SER A 119 -25.37 -13.58 13.47
N MET A 120 -25.00 -14.36 12.45
CA MET A 120 -23.61 -14.42 11.97
C MET A 120 -23.14 -13.08 11.40
N LEU A 121 -23.99 -12.38 10.62
CA LEU A 121 -23.71 -11.07 10.06
C LEU A 121 -23.58 -10.01 11.14
N GLN A 122 -24.38 -10.05 12.21
CA GLN A 122 -24.30 -9.17 13.37
C GLN A 122 -22.96 -9.34 14.11
N VAL A 123 -22.57 -10.59 14.37
CA VAL A 123 -21.27 -10.90 15.02
C VAL A 123 -20.10 -10.38 14.16
N SER A 124 -20.18 -10.59 12.86
CA SER A 124 -19.11 -10.14 11.95
C SER A 124 -19.04 -8.62 11.82
N LEU A 125 -20.19 -7.92 11.83
CA LEU A 125 -20.19 -6.45 11.85
C LEU A 125 -19.62 -5.93 13.17
N ALA A 126 -20.02 -6.50 14.32
CA ALA A 126 -19.45 -6.13 15.62
C ALA A 126 -17.93 -6.28 15.64
N LYS A 127 -17.44 -7.42 15.12
CA LYS A 127 -16.00 -7.69 15.02
C LYS A 127 -15.29 -6.64 14.19
N VAL A 128 -15.69 -6.43 12.94
CA VAL A 128 -14.98 -5.56 12.00
C VAL A 128 -14.92 -4.10 12.42
N VAL A 129 -15.95 -3.60 13.15
CA VAL A 129 -15.97 -2.22 13.64
C VAL A 129 -15.23 -2.01 14.95
N THR A 130 -14.76 -3.08 15.60
CA THR A 130 -14.05 -3.00 16.89
C THR A 130 -12.64 -3.58 16.85
N GLU A 131 -12.30 -4.39 15.85
CA GLU A 131 -11.00 -5.05 15.81
C GLU A 131 -9.84 -4.09 15.51
N THR A 132 -8.67 -4.47 16.01
CA THR A 132 -7.40 -3.78 15.79
C THR A 132 -6.62 -4.40 14.63
N VAL A 133 -5.61 -3.69 14.15
CA VAL A 133 -4.68 -4.20 13.12
C VAL A 133 -4.09 -5.55 13.52
N ALA A 134 -3.56 -5.66 14.76
CA ALA A 134 -2.97 -6.93 15.24
C ALA A 134 -3.98 -8.09 15.28
N GLN A 135 -5.24 -7.81 15.63
CA GLN A 135 -6.29 -8.84 15.64
C GLN A 135 -6.63 -9.28 14.23
N ALA A 136 -6.69 -8.34 13.28
CA ALA A 136 -6.93 -8.62 11.86
C ALA A 136 -5.77 -9.43 11.24
N GLU A 137 -4.52 -9.04 11.49
CA GLU A 137 -3.35 -9.79 11.05
C GLU A 137 -3.35 -11.23 11.58
N LYS A 138 -3.62 -11.40 12.88
CA LYS A 138 -3.67 -12.72 13.52
C LYS A 138 -4.76 -13.62 12.96
N ALA A 139 -5.89 -13.03 12.56
CA ALA A 139 -7.04 -13.77 12.04
C ALA A 139 -6.91 -14.14 10.54
N ASP A 140 -6.09 -13.45 9.78
CA ASP A 140 -5.93 -13.65 8.33
C ASP A 140 -4.86 -14.70 8.03
N ALA A 141 -5.28 -15.89 7.57
CA ALA A 141 -4.38 -16.99 7.26
C ALA A 141 -3.38 -16.66 6.15
N LEU A 142 -3.75 -15.82 5.17
CA LEU A 142 -2.82 -15.37 4.13
C LEU A 142 -1.73 -14.47 4.72
N ILE A 143 -2.09 -13.53 5.60
CA ILE A 143 -1.11 -12.66 6.29
C ILE A 143 -0.17 -13.52 7.16
N GLN A 144 -0.69 -14.54 7.86
CA GLN A 144 0.15 -15.45 8.64
C GLN A 144 1.12 -16.26 7.77
N ASN A 145 0.72 -16.65 6.55
CA ASN A 145 1.63 -17.31 5.61
C ASN A 145 2.68 -16.34 5.06
N ILE A 146 2.32 -15.10 4.76
CA ILE A 146 3.26 -14.05 4.37
C ILE A 146 4.28 -13.79 5.48
N ALA A 147 3.85 -13.73 6.75
CA ALA A 147 4.75 -13.54 7.88
C ALA A 147 5.81 -14.66 8.01
N LYS A 148 5.47 -15.91 7.66
CA LYS A 148 6.46 -17.00 7.61
C LYS A 148 7.50 -16.78 6.52
N ILE A 149 7.06 -16.34 5.33
CA ILE A 149 7.96 -16.01 4.19
C ILE A 149 8.87 -14.83 4.56
N ASP A 150 8.34 -13.82 5.24
CA ASP A 150 9.11 -12.67 5.75
C ASP A 150 10.17 -13.10 6.76
N ALA A 151 9.82 -14.00 7.69
CA ALA A 151 10.76 -14.54 8.67
C ALA A 151 11.92 -15.30 8.01
N GLU A 152 11.64 -16.15 7.00
CA GLU A 152 12.65 -16.84 6.21
C GLU A 152 13.58 -15.86 5.48
N SER A 153 13.06 -14.72 5.06
CA SER A 153 13.83 -13.66 4.39
C SER A 153 14.61 -12.75 5.36
N ASN A 154 14.60 -13.03 6.67
CA ASN A 154 15.20 -12.22 7.72
C ASN A 154 14.73 -10.75 7.71
N ALA A 155 13.43 -10.55 7.47
CA ALA A 155 12.81 -9.24 7.52
C ALA A 155 12.74 -8.70 8.94
N VAL A 156 12.60 -7.38 9.08
CA VAL A 156 12.42 -6.72 10.39
C VAL A 156 10.96 -6.78 10.77
N GLU A 157 10.68 -7.35 11.93
CA GLU A 157 9.35 -7.42 12.52
C GLU A 157 9.06 -6.20 13.41
N PRO A 158 7.79 -5.83 13.61
CA PRO A 158 7.42 -4.79 14.57
C PRO A 158 7.78 -5.21 15.99
N LYS A 159 8.23 -4.26 16.80
CA LYS A 159 8.61 -4.52 18.20
C LYS A 159 7.42 -4.90 19.11
N LYS A 160 6.23 -4.45 18.74
CA LYS A 160 4.98 -4.67 19.48
C LYS A 160 3.84 -4.87 18.50
N PRO A 161 2.79 -5.64 18.87
CA PRO A 161 1.57 -5.73 18.06
C PRO A 161 0.94 -4.35 17.88
N ASN A 162 0.46 -4.07 16.69
CA ASN A 162 -0.24 -2.82 16.41
C ASN A 162 -1.70 -2.92 16.87
N ASN A 163 -2.02 -2.27 17.99
CA ASN A 163 -3.36 -2.23 18.57
C ASN A 163 -4.20 -1.04 18.08
N ASP A 164 -3.79 -0.35 17.02
CA ASP A 164 -4.58 0.72 16.44
C ASP A 164 -5.91 0.15 15.90
N PRO A 165 -7.03 0.84 16.15
CA PRO A 165 -8.32 0.40 15.66
C PRO A 165 -8.43 0.57 14.15
N LEU A 166 -8.94 -0.45 13.46
CA LEU A 166 -9.14 -0.38 12.01
C LEU A 166 -10.26 0.58 11.62
N LEU A 167 -11.43 0.46 12.26
CA LEU A 167 -12.62 1.22 11.87
C LEU A 167 -13.30 1.96 13.00
N SER A 168 -13.04 1.61 14.27
CA SER A 168 -13.83 2.17 15.37
C SER A 168 -13.72 3.70 15.45
N SER A 169 -12.56 4.29 15.21
CA SER A 169 -12.35 5.76 15.15
C SER A 169 -13.14 6.43 14.01
N THR A 170 -13.43 5.67 12.94
CA THR A 170 -14.23 6.16 11.80
C THR A 170 -15.72 6.05 12.06
N VAL A 171 -16.13 4.91 12.62
CA VAL A 171 -17.55 4.58 12.85
C VAL A 171 -18.10 5.30 14.08
N PHE A 172 -17.32 5.36 15.15
CA PHE A 172 -17.73 5.96 16.43
C PHE A 172 -16.98 7.25 16.72
N ALA A 173 -17.63 8.20 17.38
CA ALA A 173 -16.99 9.48 17.79
C ALA A 173 -16.00 9.33 18.96
N LYS A 174 -16.04 8.19 19.65
CA LYS A 174 -15.20 7.83 20.81
C LYS A 174 -14.97 6.33 20.84
N VAL A 175 -14.10 5.85 21.71
CA VAL A 175 -13.96 4.40 21.95
C VAL A 175 -15.34 3.82 22.26
N PRO A 176 -15.84 2.85 21.47
CA PRO A 176 -17.20 2.36 21.62
C PRO A 176 -17.35 1.49 22.88
N THR A 177 -18.46 1.67 23.61
CA THR A 177 -18.90 0.70 24.60
C THR A 177 -19.60 -0.47 23.91
N MET A 178 -19.73 -1.59 24.62
CA MET A 178 -20.47 -2.77 24.12
C MET A 178 -21.92 -2.43 23.75
N GLU A 179 -22.56 -1.53 24.49
CA GLU A 179 -23.92 -1.07 24.20
C GLU A 179 -23.98 -0.27 22.90
N MET A 180 -23.02 0.64 22.65
CA MET A 180 -22.92 1.37 21.40
C MET A 180 -22.74 0.43 20.20
N VAL A 181 -21.89 -0.60 20.35
CA VAL A 181 -21.68 -1.61 19.31
C VAL A 181 -22.95 -2.41 19.07
N LYS A 182 -23.61 -2.93 20.10
CA LYS A 182 -24.87 -3.68 19.99
C LYS A 182 -25.95 -2.86 19.29
N LYS A 183 -26.13 -1.59 19.68
CA LYS A 183 -27.08 -0.68 19.04
C LYS A 183 -26.74 -0.49 17.57
N TYR A 184 -25.50 -0.11 17.25
CA TYR A 184 -25.06 0.10 15.88
C TYR A 184 -25.32 -1.14 15.00
N VAL A 185 -24.95 -2.30 15.48
CA VAL A 185 -25.11 -3.58 14.78
C VAL A 185 -26.59 -3.90 14.55
N GLY A 186 -27.43 -3.76 15.58
CA GLY A 186 -28.88 -4.02 15.49
C GLY A 186 -29.60 -3.07 14.51
N ASP A 187 -29.18 -1.80 14.49
CA ASP A 187 -29.73 -0.81 13.54
C ASP A 187 -29.34 -1.13 12.08
N LYS A 188 -28.16 -1.69 11.84
CA LYS A 188 -27.62 -1.96 10.51
C LYS A 188 -27.94 -3.35 9.98
N VAL A 189 -27.97 -4.37 10.84
CA VAL A 189 -28.15 -5.78 10.46
C VAL A 189 -29.41 -6.34 11.10
N ASN A 190 -30.47 -6.43 10.31
CA ASN A 190 -31.77 -6.97 10.71
C ASN A 190 -32.41 -7.72 9.51
N LYS A 191 -33.55 -8.34 9.71
CA LYS A 191 -34.24 -9.13 8.67
C LYS A 191 -34.56 -8.34 7.41
N LYS A 192 -34.74 -7.01 7.50
CA LYS A 192 -35.07 -6.14 6.34
C LYS A 192 -33.85 -5.74 5.53
N SER A 193 -32.68 -5.65 6.18
CA SER A 193 -31.43 -5.23 5.54
C SER A 193 -30.65 -6.37 4.89
N VAL A 194 -30.97 -7.62 5.22
CA VAL A 194 -30.28 -8.82 4.73
C VAL A 194 -30.94 -9.32 3.45
N VAL A 195 -30.14 -9.48 2.41
CA VAL A 195 -30.55 -10.07 1.14
C VAL A 195 -29.96 -11.47 0.98
N SER A 196 -30.61 -12.34 0.17
CA SER A 196 -30.07 -13.68 -0.07
C SER A 196 -29.92 -13.95 -1.56
N SER A 197 -28.92 -14.74 -1.90
CA SER A 197 -28.65 -15.21 -3.25
C SER A 197 -28.28 -16.70 -3.26
N ARG A 198 -28.13 -17.27 -4.46
CA ARG A 198 -27.72 -18.66 -4.63
C ARG A 198 -26.30 -18.88 -4.13
N SER A 199 -26.03 -20.03 -3.55
CA SER A 199 -24.71 -20.53 -3.18
C SER A 199 -24.29 -21.64 -4.14
N LYS A 200 -22.98 -21.81 -4.35
CA LYS A 200 -22.44 -22.99 -5.02
C LYS A 200 -22.50 -24.25 -4.14
N ILE A 201 -22.68 -24.07 -2.83
CA ILE A 201 -22.80 -25.19 -1.89
C ILE A 201 -24.29 -25.53 -1.75
N ASN A 202 -24.61 -26.82 -1.87
CA ASN A 202 -25.98 -27.32 -1.66
C ASN A 202 -26.46 -27.05 -0.23
N ASP A 203 -27.77 -26.90 -0.06
CA ASP A 203 -28.47 -26.74 1.23
C ASP A 203 -28.11 -25.46 2.01
N VAL A 204 -27.38 -24.52 1.43
CA VAL A 204 -27.13 -23.21 1.99
C VAL A 204 -27.35 -22.11 0.97
N LYS A 205 -27.62 -20.89 1.45
CA LYS A 205 -27.69 -19.67 0.65
C LYS A 205 -26.57 -18.71 1.07
N VAL A 206 -26.18 -17.82 0.17
CA VAL A 206 -25.41 -16.64 0.54
C VAL A 206 -26.37 -15.60 1.09
N TYR A 207 -26.13 -15.12 2.30
CA TYR A 207 -26.82 -13.98 2.90
C TYR A 207 -25.83 -12.83 3.00
N SER A 208 -26.25 -11.64 2.61
CA SER A 208 -25.37 -10.47 2.62
C SER A 208 -26.03 -9.23 3.18
N VAL A 209 -25.23 -8.33 3.72
CA VAL A 209 -25.60 -6.99 4.11
C VAL A 209 -24.50 -6.02 3.72
N THR A 210 -24.88 -4.85 3.20
CA THR A 210 -23.95 -3.76 2.93
C THR A 210 -24.29 -2.55 3.79
N VAL A 211 -23.32 -2.10 4.57
CA VAL A 211 -23.43 -0.96 5.50
C VAL A 211 -22.54 0.17 4.98
N LYS A 212 -23.10 1.36 4.80
CA LYS A 212 -22.32 2.56 4.46
C LYS A 212 -21.56 3.06 5.69
N LEU A 213 -20.30 3.44 5.50
CA LEU A 213 -19.55 4.16 6.52
C LEU A 213 -20.18 5.55 6.77
N PRO A 214 -19.94 6.16 7.93
CA PRO A 214 -20.47 7.50 8.25
C PRO A 214 -20.03 8.54 7.22
N ARG A 215 -20.84 9.59 7.06
CA ARG A 215 -20.45 10.76 6.26
C ARG A 215 -19.09 11.30 6.72
N ASN A 216 -18.29 11.78 5.76
CA ASN A 216 -16.93 12.28 6.00
C ASN A 216 -15.97 11.20 6.57
N SER A 217 -16.22 9.91 6.31
CA SER A 217 -15.38 8.82 6.80
C SER A 217 -13.94 8.95 6.30
N MET A 218 -13.71 9.40 5.06
CA MET A 218 -12.39 9.66 4.52
C MET A 218 -11.64 10.75 5.32
N GLN A 219 -12.31 11.87 5.65
CA GLN A 219 -11.70 12.92 6.47
C GLN A 219 -11.41 12.43 7.90
N LYS A 220 -12.30 11.60 8.47
CA LYS A 220 -12.06 11.00 9.79
C LYS A 220 -10.85 10.08 9.76
N ARG A 221 -10.72 9.24 8.72
CA ARG A 221 -9.55 8.38 8.54
C ARG A 221 -8.26 9.17 8.38
N SER A 222 -8.25 10.24 7.56
CA SER A 222 -7.05 11.07 7.42
C SER A 222 -6.64 11.74 8.73
N LYS A 223 -7.61 12.21 9.54
CA LYS A 223 -7.34 12.83 10.84
C LYS A 223 -6.72 11.89 11.86
N VAL A 224 -6.99 10.58 11.79
CA VAL A 224 -6.33 9.57 12.66
C VAL A 224 -4.81 9.66 12.54
N TYR A 225 -4.31 9.94 11.35
CA TYR A 225 -2.87 9.97 11.05
C TYR A 225 -2.26 11.37 11.12
N MET A 226 -3.01 12.40 11.51
CA MET A 226 -2.57 13.80 11.50
C MET A 226 -1.26 14.00 12.26
N SER A 227 -1.20 13.55 13.51
CA SER A 227 -0.01 13.70 14.37
C SER A 227 1.24 13.06 13.76
N GLU A 228 1.09 11.86 13.20
CA GLU A 228 2.22 11.15 12.61
C GLU A 228 2.67 11.79 11.28
N VAL A 229 1.71 12.29 10.49
CA VAL A 229 2.03 13.04 9.27
C VAL A 229 2.73 14.35 9.59
N GLN A 230 2.26 15.13 10.58
CA GLN A 230 2.93 16.37 11.03
C GLN A 230 4.37 16.12 11.48
N LYS A 231 4.58 15.10 12.31
CA LYS A 231 5.89 14.69 12.80
C LYS A 231 6.85 14.36 11.65
N ASN A 232 6.38 13.56 10.68
CA ASN A 232 7.21 13.13 9.57
C ASN A 232 7.38 14.22 8.49
N ALA A 233 6.39 15.08 8.26
CA ALA A 233 6.50 16.25 7.40
C ALA A 233 7.63 17.17 7.89
N LYS A 234 7.63 17.49 9.19
CA LYS A 234 8.68 18.30 9.82
C LYS A 234 10.04 17.59 9.78
N ARG A 235 10.10 16.30 10.11
CA ARG A 235 11.36 15.54 10.16
C ARG A 235 12.05 15.45 8.81
N TRP A 236 11.27 15.28 7.75
CA TRP A 236 11.77 15.00 6.40
C TRP A 236 11.69 16.20 5.46
N ASP A 237 11.29 17.36 5.98
CA ASP A 237 11.12 18.61 5.21
C ASP A 237 10.23 18.39 3.97
N LEU A 238 9.01 17.92 4.21
CA LEU A 238 8.02 17.61 3.18
C LEU A 238 6.71 18.35 3.46
N PRO A 239 5.98 18.80 2.43
CA PRO A 239 4.64 19.32 2.60
C PRO A 239 3.69 18.23 3.15
N MET A 240 2.94 18.53 4.22
CA MET A 240 1.93 17.62 4.75
C MET A 240 0.89 17.20 3.67
N PRO A 241 0.39 18.13 2.82
CA PRO A 241 -0.51 17.79 1.73
C PRO A 241 0.03 16.70 0.79
N LEU A 242 1.34 16.66 0.54
CA LEU A 242 1.96 15.60 -0.27
C LEU A 242 1.83 14.23 0.40
N ILE A 243 2.16 14.12 1.70
CA ILE A 243 2.09 12.85 2.43
C ILE A 243 0.65 12.34 2.44
N PHE A 244 -0.34 13.19 2.76
CA PHE A 244 -1.75 12.82 2.72
C PHE A 244 -2.23 12.43 1.32
N ALA A 245 -1.81 13.15 0.28
CA ALA A 245 -2.18 12.85 -1.11
C ALA A 245 -1.64 11.50 -1.57
N ILE A 246 -0.42 11.13 -1.17
CA ILE A 246 0.17 9.81 -1.40
C ILE A 246 -0.64 8.74 -0.66
N MET A 247 -0.85 8.86 0.65
CA MET A 247 -1.62 7.89 1.44
C MET A 247 -3.03 7.69 0.86
N HIS A 248 -3.71 8.76 0.50
CA HIS A 248 -5.03 8.71 -0.12
C HIS A 248 -5.01 8.02 -1.50
N THR A 249 -3.97 8.27 -2.30
CA THR A 249 -3.87 7.66 -3.64
C THR A 249 -3.52 6.19 -3.55
N GLU A 250 -2.62 5.82 -2.66
CA GLU A 250 -2.13 4.46 -2.48
C GLU A 250 -3.17 3.54 -1.83
N SER A 251 -3.83 3.99 -0.76
CA SER A 251 -4.63 3.10 0.08
C SER A 251 -6.03 3.61 0.43
N ASN A 252 -6.39 4.86 0.13
CA ASN A 252 -7.57 5.51 0.73
C ASN A 252 -7.56 5.44 2.27
N PHE A 253 -6.38 5.50 2.89
CA PHE A 253 -6.17 5.32 4.33
C PHE A 253 -6.59 3.94 4.85
N ASN A 254 -6.50 2.91 4.04
CA ASN A 254 -6.62 1.53 4.46
C ASN A 254 -5.30 1.07 5.10
N PRO A 255 -5.22 0.83 6.42
CA PRO A 255 -3.97 0.38 7.04
C PRO A 255 -3.63 -1.06 6.65
N MET A 256 -4.63 -1.88 6.27
CA MET A 256 -4.47 -3.26 5.80
C MET A 256 -4.30 -3.35 4.28
N ALA A 257 -3.97 -2.24 3.61
CA ALA A 257 -3.79 -2.21 2.18
C ALA A 257 -2.65 -3.14 1.74
N LYS A 258 -2.93 -3.97 0.76
CA LYS A 258 -1.94 -4.82 0.10
C LYS A 258 -2.20 -4.86 -1.39
N SER A 259 -1.14 -4.82 -2.19
CA SER A 259 -1.26 -4.96 -3.63
C SER A 259 -0.95 -6.40 -4.06
N HIS A 260 -1.27 -6.71 -5.32
CA HIS A 260 -0.90 -7.98 -5.95
C HIS A 260 0.62 -8.16 -6.02
N ILE A 261 1.36 -7.08 -6.19
CA ILE A 261 2.80 -7.02 -5.95
C ILE A 261 2.97 -6.62 -4.48
N PRO A 262 3.84 -7.28 -3.70
CA PRO A 262 3.86 -7.16 -2.26
C PRO A 262 4.26 -5.74 -1.79
N ALA A 263 3.29 -4.81 -1.91
CA ALA A 263 3.33 -3.48 -1.31
C ALA A 263 2.28 -3.40 -0.19
N TYR A 264 2.64 -2.81 0.95
CA TYR A 264 1.86 -2.90 2.17
C TYR A 264 1.62 -1.55 2.84
N GLY A 265 0.45 -1.44 3.48
CA GLY A 265 0.07 -0.34 4.36
C GLY A 265 -0.30 0.95 3.66
N LEU A 266 -0.40 2.01 4.44
CA LEU A 266 -0.95 3.32 4.06
C LEU A 266 -0.30 3.96 2.83
N MET A 267 1.03 3.84 2.71
CA MET A 267 1.84 4.42 1.63
C MET A 267 2.35 3.36 0.64
N GLN A 268 1.85 2.12 0.71
CA GLN A 268 2.14 1.03 -0.23
C GLN A 268 3.63 0.81 -0.47
N LEU A 269 4.36 0.61 0.60
CA LEU A 269 5.80 0.34 0.51
C LEU A 269 6.08 -1.12 0.16
N VAL A 270 6.96 -1.33 -0.81
CA VAL A 270 7.47 -2.66 -1.17
C VAL A 270 8.67 -2.99 -0.27
N PRO A 271 8.66 -4.09 0.50
CA PRO A 271 9.75 -4.46 1.43
C PRO A 271 11.13 -4.47 0.81
N TRP A 272 11.25 -4.98 -0.41
CA TRP A 272 12.50 -5.17 -1.13
C TRP A 272 12.95 -3.97 -1.99
N SER A 273 12.25 -2.83 -1.90
CA SER A 273 12.62 -1.62 -2.64
C SER A 273 12.49 -0.38 -1.76
N GLY A 274 11.47 0.45 -1.99
CA GLY A 274 11.24 1.67 -1.22
C GLY A 274 11.23 1.44 0.30
N GLY A 275 10.72 0.28 0.76
CA GLY A 275 10.75 -0.14 2.15
C GLY A 275 12.19 -0.35 2.65
N GLN A 276 12.99 -1.12 1.93
CA GLN A 276 14.40 -1.36 2.28
C GLN A 276 15.23 -0.09 2.21
N ASP A 277 15.04 0.71 1.16
CA ASP A 277 15.78 1.96 0.95
C ASP A 277 15.56 2.95 2.07
N SER A 278 14.28 3.17 2.40
CA SER A 278 13.92 4.06 3.49
C SER A 278 14.33 3.50 4.85
N TYR A 279 14.18 2.20 5.10
CA TYR A 279 14.65 1.57 6.33
C TYR A 279 16.17 1.76 6.53
N ASN A 280 16.95 1.48 5.47
CA ASN A 280 18.40 1.65 5.49
C ASN A 280 18.79 3.12 5.68
N PHE A 281 18.03 4.05 5.09
CA PHE A 281 18.26 5.47 5.24
C PHE A 281 17.99 5.96 6.67
N VAL A 282 16.84 5.55 7.24
CA VAL A 282 16.41 5.97 8.59
C VAL A 282 17.29 5.36 9.67
N TYR A 283 17.50 4.05 9.62
CA TYR A 283 18.14 3.30 10.71
C TYR A 283 19.60 2.96 10.49
N LYS A 284 20.17 3.29 9.32
CA LYS A 284 21.56 2.97 8.94
C LYS A 284 21.90 1.47 9.05
N LYS A 285 20.91 0.62 8.83
CA LYS A 285 21.00 -0.84 8.89
C LYS A 285 20.51 -1.43 7.57
N LYS A 286 21.33 -2.28 6.93
CA LYS A 286 20.97 -2.93 5.67
C LYS A 286 19.97 -4.08 5.96
N ARG A 287 18.69 -3.72 6.15
CA ARG A 287 17.61 -4.66 6.39
C ARG A 287 16.34 -4.21 5.65
N LYS A 288 15.39 -5.11 5.49
CA LYS A 288 14.09 -4.84 4.89
C LYS A 288 12.97 -5.04 5.92
N PRO A 289 11.91 -4.21 5.91
CA PRO A 289 10.76 -4.39 6.78
C PRO A 289 9.91 -5.60 6.32
N SER A 290 9.26 -6.28 7.25
CA SER A 290 8.22 -7.28 6.96
C SER A 290 6.89 -6.62 6.54
N ALA A 291 5.94 -7.42 6.04
CA ALA A 291 4.57 -6.96 5.82
C ALA A 291 3.93 -6.44 7.11
N SER A 292 4.09 -7.17 8.24
CA SER A 292 3.58 -6.76 9.55
C SER A 292 4.21 -5.46 10.05
N TYR A 293 5.52 -5.23 9.80
CA TYR A 293 6.15 -3.94 10.08
C TYR A 293 5.51 -2.80 9.29
N LEU A 294 5.11 -3.05 8.05
CA LEU A 294 4.51 -2.07 7.16
C LEU A 294 2.99 -1.90 7.34
N TYR A 295 2.28 -2.80 8.00
CA TYR A 295 0.90 -2.59 8.44
C TYR A 295 0.82 -1.66 9.66
N ASP A 296 1.90 -1.46 10.39
CA ASP A 296 1.98 -0.44 11.43
C ASP A 296 2.00 0.95 10.80
N ALA A 297 0.99 1.77 11.14
CA ALA A 297 0.78 3.08 10.55
C ALA A 297 1.96 4.04 10.79
N GLN A 298 2.54 4.02 12.00
CA GLN A 298 3.66 4.88 12.36
C GLN A 298 4.90 4.52 11.56
N ASN A 299 5.23 3.23 11.51
CA ASN A 299 6.36 2.72 10.73
C ASN A 299 6.18 2.99 9.23
N ASN A 300 4.97 2.78 8.72
CA ASN A 300 4.67 2.97 7.30
C ASN A 300 4.78 4.43 6.87
N ILE A 301 4.20 5.36 7.66
CA ILE A 301 4.27 6.81 7.39
C ILE A 301 5.72 7.30 7.53
N GLU A 302 6.46 6.84 8.55
CA GLU A 302 7.88 7.18 8.72
C GLU A 302 8.71 6.77 7.50
N LEU A 303 8.62 5.50 7.10
CA LEU A 303 9.41 5.00 5.97
C LEU A 303 8.94 5.57 4.63
N GLY A 304 7.63 5.73 4.42
CA GLY A 304 7.08 6.33 3.20
C GLY A 304 7.49 7.79 3.02
N SER A 305 7.45 8.56 4.11
CA SER A 305 7.94 9.95 4.11
C SER A 305 9.46 10.02 3.91
N ALA A 306 10.23 9.13 4.54
CA ALA A 306 11.67 9.03 4.30
C ALA A 306 11.99 8.66 2.84
N TYR A 307 11.18 7.82 2.20
CA TYR A 307 11.32 7.47 0.79
C TYR A 307 11.03 8.67 -0.12
N LEU A 308 9.99 9.46 0.17
CA LEU A 308 9.72 10.73 -0.53
C LEU A 308 10.89 11.71 -0.38
N HIS A 309 11.43 11.85 0.82
CA HIS A 309 12.63 12.67 1.07
C HIS A 309 13.83 12.20 0.24
N LEU A 310 14.09 10.88 0.16
CA LEU A 310 15.15 10.34 -0.69
C LEU A 310 14.93 10.68 -2.16
N GLN A 311 13.68 10.58 -2.67
CA GLN A 311 13.37 10.95 -4.05
C GLN A 311 13.63 12.43 -4.28
N TYR A 312 13.11 13.32 -3.43
CA TYR A 312 13.18 14.77 -3.62
C TYR A 312 14.59 15.33 -3.40
N TYR A 313 15.22 15.01 -2.26
CA TYR A 313 16.47 15.65 -1.83
C TYR A 313 17.73 14.92 -2.28
N LYS A 314 17.63 13.66 -2.69
CA LYS A 314 18.79 12.88 -3.13
C LYS A 314 18.76 12.60 -4.63
N TYR A 315 17.72 11.96 -5.12
CA TYR A 315 17.67 11.53 -6.52
C TYR A 315 17.33 12.67 -7.47
N MET A 316 16.40 13.54 -7.12
CA MET A 316 15.95 14.68 -7.94
C MET A 316 16.66 15.99 -7.61
N LYS A 317 17.67 15.99 -6.72
CA LYS A 317 18.32 17.21 -6.20
C LYS A 317 18.89 18.15 -7.27
N LYS A 318 19.25 17.65 -8.46
CA LYS A 318 19.78 18.47 -9.56
C LYS A 318 18.71 19.19 -10.36
N ILE A 319 17.43 18.87 -10.17
CA ILE A 319 16.32 19.63 -10.73
C ILE A 319 16.20 20.92 -9.92
N LYS A 320 16.45 22.08 -10.57
CA LYS A 320 16.56 23.37 -9.89
C LYS A 320 15.23 23.91 -9.41
N ASN A 321 14.22 23.86 -10.28
CA ASN A 321 12.87 24.36 -9.95
C ASN A 321 12.18 23.41 -8.94
N PRO A 322 11.72 23.88 -7.77
CA PRO A 322 11.12 23.04 -6.74
C PRO A 322 9.82 22.38 -7.17
N THR A 323 8.99 23.04 -7.97
CA THR A 323 7.72 22.48 -8.49
C THR A 323 7.99 21.37 -9.50
N SER A 324 8.91 21.59 -10.46
CA SER A 324 9.36 20.54 -11.39
C SER A 324 9.95 19.34 -10.66
N ARG A 325 10.74 19.62 -9.61
CA ARG A 325 11.30 18.57 -8.74
C ARG A 325 10.21 17.78 -8.03
N LEU A 326 9.15 18.45 -7.55
CA LEU A 326 8.03 17.81 -6.89
C LEU A 326 7.26 16.90 -7.85
N TYR A 327 6.94 17.34 -9.07
CA TYR A 327 6.28 16.50 -10.08
C TYR A 327 7.10 15.26 -10.41
N CYS A 328 8.41 15.42 -10.62
CA CYS A 328 9.32 14.31 -10.84
C CYS A 328 9.40 13.36 -9.62
N THR A 329 9.33 13.90 -8.39
CA THR A 329 9.32 13.11 -7.15
C THR A 329 8.04 12.29 -7.03
N ILE A 330 6.87 12.88 -7.30
CA ILE A 330 5.59 12.17 -7.29
C ILE A 330 5.61 11.02 -8.31
N ALA A 331 6.05 11.29 -9.53
CA ALA A 331 6.18 10.25 -10.55
C ALA A 331 7.17 9.15 -10.10
N ALA A 332 8.31 9.54 -9.54
CA ALA A 332 9.34 8.61 -9.09
C ALA A 332 8.91 7.76 -7.89
N TYR A 333 8.01 8.24 -7.05
CA TYR A 333 7.45 7.45 -5.95
C TYR A 333 6.72 6.21 -6.46
N ASN A 334 5.94 6.37 -7.52
CA ASN A 334 5.18 5.27 -8.14
C ASN A 334 6.05 4.38 -9.03
N THR A 335 6.87 5.01 -9.92
CA THR A 335 7.51 4.26 -11.00
C THR A 335 9.04 4.22 -10.92
N GLY A 336 9.64 4.90 -9.92
CA GLY A 336 11.09 5.00 -9.76
C GLY A 336 11.72 6.13 -10.59
N ALA A 337 12.84 6.65 -10.08
CA ALA A 337 13.58 7.76 -10.68
C ALA A 337 14.07 7.47 -12.11
N GLY A 338 14.37 6.21 -12.42
CA GLY A 338 14.79 5.81 -13.75
C GLY A 338 13.70 5.99 -14.81
N ASN A 339 12.47 5.62 -14.51
CA ASN A 339 11.36 5.83 -15.46
C ASN A 339 11.04 7.31 -15.68
N VAL A 340 11.27 8.15 -14.66
CA VAL A 340 11.24 9.60 -14.85
C VAL A 340 12.29 10.03 -15.90
N ALA A 341 13.54 9.55 -15.78
CA ALA A 341 14.58 9.84 -16.75
C ALA A 341 14.24 9.30 -18.15
N TYR A 342 13.64 8.11 -18.22
CA TYR A 342 13.25 7.49 -19.48
C TYR A 342 12.28 8.35 -20.30
N ALA A 343 11.40 9.10 -19.65
CA ALA A 343 10.47 10.02 -20.31
C ALA A 343 11.18 11.09 -21.17
N TRP A 344 12.41 11.49 -20.82
CA TRP A 344 13.20 12.48 -21.58
C TRP A 344 14.27 11.89 -22.49
N LEU A 345 14.79 10.70 -22.13
CA LEU A 345 16.04 10.21 -22.73
C LEU A 345 15.90 8.84 -23.41
N GLY A 346 14.78 8.12 -23.20
CA GLY A 346 14.69 6.71 -23.59
C GLY A 346 15.67 5.80 -22.83
N ASN A 347 16.32 6.32 -21.76
CA ASN A 347 17.18 5.57 -20.87
C ASN A 347 16.99 6.03 -19.42
N TYR A 348 17.54 5.28 -18.44
CA TYR A 348 17.21 5.43 -17.02
C TYR A 348 18.20 6.32 -16.23
N ASN A 349 18.97 7.18 -16.90
CA ASN A 349 19.95 8.04 -16.25
C ASN A 349 19.34 9.39 -15.83
N ILE A 350 18.84 9.44 -14.58
CA ILE A 350 18.21 10.66 -14.05
C ILE A 350 19.14 11.86 -14.03
N TYR A 351 20.44 11.68 -13.80
CA TYR A 351 21.39 12.79 -13.77
C TYR A 351 21.57 13.47 -15.16
N LYS A 352 21.45 12.72 -16.24
CA LYS A 352 21.46 13.29 -17.61
C LYS A 352 20.10 13.90 -18.00
N ALA A 353 18.99 13.35 -17.47
CA ALA A 353 17.67 13.91 -17.71
C ALA A 353 17.49 15.30 -17.08
N THR A 354 18.16 15.57 -15.94
CA THR A 354 18.02 16.85 -15.23
C THR A 354 18.40 18.06 -16.07
N ASP A 355 19.34 17.94 -17.02
CA ASP A 355 19.72 19.06 -17.89
C ASP A 355 18.56 19.48 -18.78
N LYS A 356 17.83 18.52 -19.39
CA LYS A 356 16.64 18.79 -20.18
C LYS A 356 15.47 19.31 -19.31
N ILE A 357 15.26 18.71 -18.14
CA ILE A 357 14.19 19.12 -17.20
C ILE A 357 14.41 20.58 -16.77
N ASN A 358 15.65 20.98 -16.51
CA ASN A 358 15.98 22.33 -16.07
C ASN A 358 15.83 23.41 -17.16
N MET A 359 15.63 23.04 -18.41
CA MET A 359 15.33 23.96 -19.52
C MET A 359 13.83 24.23 -19.69
N MET A 360 12.98 23.51 -18.95
CA MET A 360 11.53 23.55 -19.06
C MET A 360 10.92 24.30 -17.89
N THR A 361 9.79 24.94 -18.11
CA THR A 361 8.92 25.48 -17.07
C THR A 361 8.26 24.33 -16.28
N PRO A 362 7.75 24.58 -15.08
CA PRO A 362 7.03 23.54 -14.31
C PRO A 362 5.85 22.92 -15.08
N ASP A 363 5.07 23.73 -15.79
CA ASP A 363 3.92 23.26 -16.56
C ASP A 363 4.36 22.36 -17.72
N GLU A 364 5.41 22.76 -18.46
CA GLU A 364 6.01 21.92 -19.50
C GLU A 364 6.55 20.61 -18.94
N VAL A 365 7.16 20.61 -17.74
CA VAL A 365 7.64 19.38 -17.08
C VAL A 365 6.46 18.47 -16.71
N TYR A 366 5.37 19.04 -16.17
CA TYR A 366 4.16 18.29 -15.85
C TYR A 366 3.56 17.64 -17.11
N ASP A 367 3.34 18.44 -18.16
CA ASP A 367 2.76 17.97 -19.43
C ASP A 367 3.63 16.90 -20.08
N HIS A 368 4.96 17.10 -20.05
CA HIS A 368 5.90 16.12 -20.58
C HIS A 368 5.82 14.78 -19.82
N LEU A 369 5.76 14.80 -18.47
CA LEU A 369 5.57 13.60 -17.67
C LEU A 369 4.25 12.89 -18.02
N ILE A 370 3.16 13.64 -18.13
CA ILE A 370 1.85 13.08 -18.50
C ILE A 370 1.85 12.47 -19.90
N ALA A 371 2.59 13.04 -20.85
CA ALA A 371 2.65 12.55 -22.21
C ALA A 371 3.62 11.36 -22.38
N HIS A 372 4.76 11.36 -21.67
CA HIS A 372 5.91 10.50 -22.01
C HIS A 372 6.32 9.50 -20.91
N LEU A 373 5.73 9.53 -19.70
CA LEU A 373 5.97 8.44 -18.75
C LEU A 373 5.55 7.09 -19.39
N LYS A 374 6.42 6.10 -19.27
CA LYS A 374 6.30 4.79 -19.92
C LYS A 374 4.97 4.07 -19.59
N TYR A 375 4.49 4.20 -18.36
CA TYR A 375 3.33 3.47 -17.85
C TYR A 375 2.13 4.40 -17.65
N ASP A 376 0.97 3.99 -18.13
CA ASP A 376 -0.30 4.71 -17.93
C ASP A 376 -0.63 4.92 -16.46
N GLU A 377 -0.34 3.92 -15.64
CA GLU A 377 -0.54 4.02 -14.19
C GLU A 377 0.24 5.20 -13.60
N ALA A 378 1.52 5.38 -13.98
CA ALA A 378 2.35 6.48 -13.49
C ALA A 378 1.82 7.86 -13.94
N ARG A 379 1.32 7.97 -15.19
CA ARG A 379 0.66 9.18 -15.70
C ARG A 379 -0.60 9.52 -14.90
N HIS A 380 -1.45 8.54 -14.68
CA HIS A 380 -2.66 8.70 -13.87
C HIS A 380 -2.34 8.97 -12.38
N TYR A 381 -1.27 8.36 -11.87
CA TYR A 381 -0.81 8.57 -10.51
C TYR A 381 -0.42 10.02 -10.25
N LEU A 382 0.42 10.60 -11.11
CA LEU A 382 0.82 12.00 -11.01
C LEU A 382 -0.38 12.94 -11.00
N LYS A 383 -1.35 12.75 -11.93
CA LYS A 383 -2.60 13.52 -11.96
C LYS A 383 -3.41 13.41 -10.66
N LYS A 384 -3.56 12.18 -10.14
CA LYS A 384 -4.33 11.92 -8.91
C LYS A 384 -3.69 12.55 -7.68
N VAL A 385 -2.37 12.39 -7.53
CA VAL A 385 -1.64 12.94 -6.38
C VAL A 385 -1.68 14.46 -6.42
N ASN A 386 -1.39 15.08 -7.56
CA ASN A 386 -1.41 16.54 -7.70
C ASN A 386 -2.79 17.13 -7.32
N LYS A 387 -3.87 16.57 -7.88
CA LYS A 387 -5.24 16.99 -7.52
C LYS A 387 -5.56 16.81 -6.02
N LYS A 388 -5.07 15.74 -5.40
CA LYS A 388 -5.30 15.50 -3.97
C LYS A 388 -4.45 16.39 -3.08
N MET A 389 -3.25 16.77 -3.51
CA MET A 389 -2.45 17.78 -2.80
C MET A 389 -3.22 19.08 -2.64
N ASP A 390 -3.87 19.58 -3.70
CA ASP A 390 -4.69 20.79 -3.64
C ASP A 390 -5.86 20.65 -2.63
N GLN A 391 -6.46 19.45 -2.57
CA GLN A 391 -7.53 19.17 -1.60
C GLN A 391 -7.01 19.20 -0.16
N TYR A 392 -5.85 18.58 0.11
CA TYR A 392 -5.27 18.55 1.45
C TYR A 392 -4.65 19.88 1.86
N HIS A 393 -4.15 20.67 0.91
CA HIS A 393 -3.74 22.04 1.15
C HIS A 393 -4.92 22.90 1.64
N LYS A 394 -6.09 22.80 0.99
CA LYS A 394 -7.32 23.48 1.44
C LYS A 394 -7.84 22.99 2.79
N LEU A 395 -7.65 21.71 3.12
CA LEU A 395 -8.15 21.11 4.37
C LEU A 395 -7.25 21.39 5.58
N TYR A 396 -5.95 21.42 5.40
CA TYR A 396 -4.98 21.42 6.49
C TYR A 396 -3.96 22.55 6.42
N GLY A 397 -3.91 23.32 5.33
CA GLY A 397 -2.92 24.38 5.11
C GLY A 397 -1.50 23.83 4.87
N ASP A 398 -0.55 24.78 4.82
CA ASP A 398 0.89 24.49 4.77
C ASP A 398 1.49 24.57 6.19
N ILE A 399 0.90 23.89 7.16
CA ILE A 399 1.39 23.92 8.54
C ILE A 399 2.71 23.17 8.66
#